data_98ae6ec1a203f4cda8b060905997468a
#
_entry.id   98ae6ec1a203f4cda8b060905997468a
#
_cell.length_a   1.000
_cell.length_b   1.000
_cell.length_c   1.000
_cell.angle_alpha   90.00
_cell.angle_beta   90.00
_cell.angle_gamma   90.00
#
_symmetry.space_group_name_H-M   'P 1'
#
loop_
_entity.id
_entity.type
_entity.pdbx_description
1 polymer ?
#
loop_
_entity_poly.entity_id
_entity_poly.type
_entity_poly.pdbx_seq_one_letter_code
_entity_poly.pdbx_strand_id
1 'polypeptide(L)'
;MRIFLVLLLFPFISFSQDSLNMSLLGYVDYPNTNGIDIWGWVDSSGNEFAIVGLRDGVSVVDVTDPSNPDEKFYIADIYSVWRDIKTWNNYAYVTTESDTGLLIIDLNDMTGSTYWHVKDFISYNLNDTLHIEAAHNLFIDENGYAYIFGASNPPGYTAPPNGAIILDLNASPINPTYVGNWNSHYIHDGMVRNDTLWAACVYYGSAFFIDVSDKTNPVTMASVNTPNSFTHNVWPSDNGNYIFTTDEQGGAFVTSYNSEDLGNIYELDRIQTNPGSNSIPHNAFVDGNFLVTSYYTNGTIVYDITYPDKMVEVAYYDSYLGSGWGFYGCWGTYPYLPSGNIISSDVNSASNGGGKLLIYSREFQQACHLDGIITDQNSGNFINNANISVLNTNFSSNSNLNGFYQTATLDSGLYQVVFSAFGYENDTASIFLNNGTVANLNMSLEPTCNFPKPDSLYLFDIIDTRAKLGWKNMNSSECRVLKYYVRYREIGTPNWTTKSAGAGNGLCNFGLNTTTKQLINLLPSTTYEIKLKAFYCGGGQSNYSSPVQFTTDDTCPNMVGLTVSTF
;
A
#
# COMPACT_ATOMS: atom_id res chain seq x y z
N MET A 1 43.21 56.94 1.55
CA MET A 1 42.84 55.68 2.22
C MET A 1 41.44 55.33 1.77
N ARG A 2 41.31 54.43 0.80
CA ARG A 2 39.96 53.94 0.30
C ARG A 2 39.57 52.68 1.07
N ILE A 3 38.54 52.78 1.85
CA ILE A 3 37.97 51.66 2.58
C ILE A 3 37.10 50.85 1.59
N PHE A 4 37.51 49.62 1.28
CA PHE A 4 36.67 48.65 0.56
C PHE A 4 35.76 47.98 1.57
N LEU A 5 34.44 48.23 1.47
CA LEU A 5 33.41 47.50 2.20
C LEU A 5 33.14 46.17 1.45
N VAL A 6 33.62 45.05 1.98
CA VAL A 6 33.29 43.72 1.47
C VAL A 6 31.96 43.34 2.07
N LEU A 7 30.88 43.35 1.26
CA LEU A 7 29.59 42.83 1.62
C LEU A 7 29.67 41.29 1.50
N LEU A 8 29.77 40.58 2.62
CA LEU A 8 29.59 39.13 2.69
C LEU A 8 28.09 38.81 2.53
N LEU A 9 27.69 38.43 1.32
CA LEU A 9 26.42 37.79 1.07
C LEU A 9 26.50 36.35 1.60
N PHE A 10 25.96 36.09 2.78
CA PHE A 10 25.63 34.75 3.21
C PHE A 10 24.40 34.28 2.40
N PRO A 11 24.48 33.14 1.70
CA PRO A 11 23.27 32.55 1.16
C PRO A 11 22.40 32.12 2.35
N PHE A 12 21.24 32.76 2.51
CA PHE A 12 20.17 32.20 3.33
C PHE A 12 19.70 30.94 2.58
N ILE A 13 20.13 29.78 3.06
CA ILE A 13 19.48 28.51 2.69
C ILE A 13 18.17 28.55 3.48
N SER A 14 17.10 29.04 2.87
CA SER A 14 15.75 28.76 3.37
C SER A 14 15.47 27.29 3.06
N PHE A 15 15.41 26.45 4.06
CA PHE A 15 14.75 25.18 3.93
C PHE A 15 13.26 25.52 3.75
N SER A 16 12.78 25.46 2.52
CA SER A 16 11.36 25.44 2.22
C SER A 16 10.82 24.11 2.73
N GLN A 17 9.77 24.13 3.53
CA GLN A 17 8.99 22.92 3.79
C GLN A 17 8.53 22.36 2.45
N ASP A 18 8.66 21.05 2.26
CA ASP A 18 8.22 20.37 1.04
C ASP A 18 6.72 20.13 1.12
N SER A 19 6.00 20.50 0.08
CA SER A 19 4.54 20.32 0.01
C SER A 19 4.08 20.21 -1.44
N LEU A 20 2.97 19.50 -1.63
CA LEU A 20 2.30 19.33 -2.91
C LEU A 20 0.79 19.52 -2.70
N ASN A 21 0.17 20.43 -3.43
CA ASN A 21 -1.28 20.65 -3.43
C ASN A 21 -1.93 20.78 -2.03
N MET A 22 -1.15 21.26 -1.07
CA MET A 22 -1.56 21.50 0.32
C MET A 22 -0.73 22.65 0.87
N SER A 23 -1.36 23.65 1.51
CA SER A 23 -0.72 24.81 2.10
C SER A 23 -1.00 24.89 3.59
N LEU A 24 -0.01 25.33 4.38
CA LEU A 24 -0.21 25.63 5.80
C LEU A 24 -0.98 26.95 5.95
N LEU A 25 -2.14 26.90 6.57
CA LEU A 25 -2.99 28.07 6.86
C LEU A 25 -2.66 28.72 8.21
N GLY A 26 -2.37 27.90 9.21
CA GLY A 26 -1.99 28.33 10.55
C GLY A 26 -1.52 27.18 11.43
N TYR A 27 -1.04 27.50 12.63
CA TYR A 27 -0.54 26.52 13.56
C TYR A 27 -0.57 27.04 15.00
N VAL A 28 -0.51 26.11 15.98
CA VAL A 28 -0.24 26.40 17.39
C VAL A 28 0.97 25.58 17.82
N ASP A 29 1.98 26.23 18.43
CA ASP A 29 3.14 25.57 19.03
C ASP A 29 2.89 25.21 20.50
N TYR A 30 3.28 23.99 20.88
CA TYR A 30 3.28 23.51 22.27
C TYR A 30 4.75 23.30 22.73
N PRO A 31 5.45 24.36 23.12
CA PRO A 31 6.90 24.34 23.26
C PRO A 31 7.43 23.47 24.41
N ASN A 32 6.59 23.11 25.37
CA ASN A 32 6.99 22.39 26.59
C ASN A 32 6.53 20.95 26.64
N THR A 33 5.76 20.49 25.66
CA THR A 33 5.19 19.16 25.59
C THR A 33 5.14 18.65 24.15
N ASN A 34 4.99 17.33 23.95
CA ASN A 34 4.87 16.77 22.62
C ASN A 34 3.40 16.58 22.25
N GLY A 35 3.09 16.71 20.96
CA GLY A 35 1.78 16.37 20.42
C GLY A 35 1.59 14.85 20.33
N ILE A 36 0.33 14.42 20.42
CA ILE A 36 -0.10 13.04 20.24
C ILE A 36 -1.26 13.05 19.24
N ASP A 37 -2.38 12.43 19.52
CA ASP A 37 -3.52 12.37 18.61
C ASP A 37 -4.34 13.67 18.56
N ILE A 38 -5.22 13.78 17.57
CA ILE A 38 -6.05 14.95 17.31
C ILE A 38 -7.43 14.53 16.83
N TRP A 39 -8.46 15.28 17.25
CA TRP A 39 -9.81 15.12 16.74
C TRP A 39 -10.48 16.48 16.49
N GLY A 40 -11.44 16.54 15.59
CA GLY A 40 -12.21 17.74 15.30
C GLY A 40 -13.56 17.75 16.01
N TRP A 41 -14.08 18.92 16.32
CA TRP A 41 -15.44 19.14 16.82
C TRP A 41 -16.01 20.44 16.27
N VAL A 42 -17.34 20.49 16.12
CA VAL A 42 -18.06 21.67 15.64
C VAL A 42 -19.17 22.00 16.62
N ASP A 43 -19.24 23.25 17.05
CA ASP A 43 -20.28 23.71 17.96
C ASP A 43 -21.63 23.96 17.22
N SER A 44 -22.67 24.23 17.97
CA SER A 44 -24.02 24.51 17.44
C SER A 44 -24.10 25.81 16.61
N SER A 45 -23.09 26.66 16.66
CA SER A 45 -22.96 27.90 15.88
C SER A 45 -22.18 27.70 14.58
N GLY A 46 -21.59 26.52 14.39
CA GLY A 46 -20.75 26.18 13.24
C GLY A 46 -19.29 26.58 13.41
N ASN A 47 -18.85 26.95 14.64
CA ASN A 47 -17.43 27.14 14.90
C ASN A 47 -16.71 25.80 14.93
N GLU A 48 -15.52 25.75 14.37
CA GLU A 48 -14.69 24.53 14.24
C GLU A 48 -13.58 24.53 15.28
N PHE A 49 -13.37 23.39 15.93
CA PHE A 49 -12.36 23.22 16.96
C PHE A 49 -11.47 22.02 16.70
N ALA A 50 -10.19 22.17 17.01
CA ALA A 50 -9.23 21.09 17.14
C ALA A 50 -9.07 20.71 18.60
N ILE A 51 -9.22 19.44 18.94
CA ILE A 51 -8.94 18.88 20.27
C ILE A 51 -7.64 18.11 20.13
N VAL A 52 -6.58 18.64 20.75
CA VAL A 52 -5.21 18.13 20.59
C VAL A 52 -4.78 17.40 21.85
N GLY A 53 -4.47 16.13 21.72
CA GLY A 53 -3.82 15.34 22.76
C GLY A 53 -2.36 15.76 22.90
N LEU A 54 -1.96 16.01 24.14
CA LEU A 54 -0.58 16.34 24.49
C LEU A 54 -0.09 15.38 25.56
N ARG A 55 1.22 15.22 25.72
CA ARG A 55 1.74 14.27 26.72
C ARG A 55 1.33 14.59 28.16
N ASP A 56 1.06 15.83 28.47
CA ASP A 56 0.71 16.32 29.78
C ASP A 56 -0.71 16.90 29.88
N GLY A 57 -1.55 16.69 28.87
CA GLY A 57 -2.93 17.17 28.89
C GLY A 57 -3.64 17.16 27.55
N VAL A 58 -4.70 17.97 27.46
CA VAL A 58 -5.53 18.16 26.26
C VAL A 58 -5.75 19.65 26.03
N SER A 59 -5.49 20.12 24.82
CA SER A 59 -5.75 21.49 24.36
C SER A 59 -6.95 21.53 23.45
N VAL A 60 -7.86 22.51 23.64
CA VAL A 60 -9.00 22.78 22.76
C VAL A 60 -8.78 24.12 22.08
N VAL A 61 -8.68 24.13 20.77
CA VAL A 61 -8.32 25.29 19.95
C VAL A 61 -9.44 25.58 18.97
N ASP A 62 -9.92 26.83 18.95
CA ASP A 62 -10.81 27.36 17.92
C ASP A 62 -10.00 27.55 16.62
N VAL A 63 -10.37 26.83 15.56
CA VAL A 63 -9.74 26.86 14.25
C VAL A 63 -10.69 27.40 13.16
N THR A 64 -11.78 28.04 13.56
CA THR A 64 -12.78 28.65 12.66
C THR A 64 -12.11 29.68 11.73
N ASP A 65 -11.19 30.50 12.25
CA ASP A 65 -10.24 31.26 11.44
C ASP A 65 -8.89 30.53 11.43
N PRO A 66 -8.61 29.73 10.40
CA PRO A 66 -7.39 28.91 10.37
C PRO A 66 -6.10 29.73 10.36
N SER A 67 -6.15 31.02 9.99
CA SER A 67 -5.00 31.92 9.99
C SER A 67 -4.67 32.49 11.37
N ASN A 68 -5.61 32.38 12.32
CA ASN A 68 -5.47 32.88 13.68
C ASN A 68 -6.11 31.92 14.69
N PRO A 69 -5.58 30.67 14.82
CA PRO A 69 -6.10 29.70 15.76
C PRO A 69 -5.97 30.18 17.21
N ASP A 70 -7.03 29.98 18.03
CA ASP A 70 -7.14 30.49 19.39
C ASP A 70 -7.35 29.35 20.40
N GLU A 71 -6.33 29.09 21.26
CA GLU A 71 -6.48 28.11 22.34
C GLU A 71 -7.51 28.60 23.36
N LYS A 72 -8.65 27.93 23.42
CA LYS A 72 -9.75 28.29 24.35
C LYS A 72 -9.42 27.87 25.78
N PHE A 73 -8.91 26.66 25.93
CA PHE A 73 -8.49 26.13 27.22
C PHE A 73 -7.53 24.93 27.08
N TYR A 74 -6.84 24.68 28.18
CA TYR A 74 -5.95 23.53 28.36
C TYR A 74 -6.31 22.80 29.66
N ILE A 75 -6.51 21.48 29.56
CA ILE A 75 -6.73 20.60 30.74
C ILE A 75 -5.44 19.84 31.00
N ALA A 76 -4.75 20.15 32.08
CA ALA A 76 -3.60 19.38 32.54
C ALA A 76 -4.05 17.99 33.03
N ASP A 77 -3.33 16.96 32.59
CA ASP A 77 -3.62 15.58 32.95
C ASP A 77 -2.32 14.80 33.17
N ILE A 78 -2.43 13.55 33.66
CA ILE A 78 -1.28 12.69 33.89
C ILE A 78 -0.43 12.53 32.64
N TYR A 79 0.90 12.51 32.80
CA TYR A 79 1.82 12.32 31.69
C TYR A 79 1.62 10.95 31.02
N SER A 80 1.37 10.97 29.73
CA SER A 80 1.24 9.77 28.89
C SER A 80 1.86 10.04 27.52
N VAL A 81 2.46 9.02 26.92
CA VAL A 81 2.95 9.10 25.54
C VAL A 81 1.88 8.70 24.52
N TRP A 82 0.74 8.21 24.98
CA TRP A 82 -0.41 7.86 24.16
C TRP A 82 -1.70 8.48 24.71
N ARG A 83 -2.43 9.19 23.87
CA ARG A 83 -3.80 9.66 24.07
C ARG A 83 -4.55 9.53 22.77
N ASP A 84 -5.80 9.08 22.83
CA ASP A 84 -6.71 9.09 21.70
C ASP A 84 -7.97 9.87 22.07
N ILE A 85 -8.60 10.53 21.09
CA ILE A 85 -9.69 11.49 21.30
C ILE A 85 -10.80 11.23 20.31
N LYS A 86 -12.04 11.14 20.79
CA LYS A 86 -13.25 11.17 19.95
C LYS A 86 -14.30 12.04 20.60
N THR A 87 -15.27 12.49 19.82
CA THR A 87 -16.36 13.35 20.29
C THR A 87 -17.73 12.69 20.10
N TRP A 88 -18.63 12.94 21.03
CA TRP A 88 -20.04 12.60 20.91
C TRP A 88 -20.90 13.74 21.45
N ASN A 89 -21.80 14.29 20.61
CA ASN A 89 -22.54 15.51 20.94
C ASN A 89 -21.57 16.64 21.36
N ASN A 90 -21.74 17.16 22.56
CA ASN A 90 -20.93 18.25 23.11
C ASN A 90 -19.89 17.75 24.13
N TYR A 91 -19.45 16.51 24.03
CA TYR A 91 -18.43 15.93 24.91
C TYR A 91 -17.26 15.38 24.10
N ALA A 92 -16.05 15.61 24.60
CA ALA A 92 -14.88 14.88 24.17
C ALA A 92 -14.56 13.76 25.16
N TYR A 93 -14.18 12.60 24.61
CA TYR A 93 -13.76 11.42 25.37
C TYR A 93 -12.31 11.15 25.02
N VAL A 94 -11.47 11.00 26.03
CA VAL A 94 -10.02 10.85 25.88
C VAL A 94 -9.54 9.64 26.65
N THR A 95 -8.89 8.71 25.94
CA THR A 95 -8.16 7.60 26.56
C THR A 95 -6.70 7.95 26.79
N THR A 96 -6.06 7.24 27.71
CA THR A 96 -4.63 7.31 27.97
C THR A 96 -4.11 5.98 28.50
N GLU A 97 -2.87 5.64 28.22
CA GLU A 97 -2.20 4.47 28.81
C GLU A 97 -1.67 4.72 30.24
N SER A 98 -2.04 5.84 30.83
CA SER A 98 -1.75 6.14 32.23
C SER A 98 -3.01 6.02 33.08
N ASP A 99 -2.83 5.77 34.37
CA ASP A 99 -3.88 5.32 35.30
C ASP A 99 -4.89 6.43 35.71
N THR A 100 -5.62 7.02 34.75
CA THR A 100 -6.67 8.02 35.01
C THR A 100 -8.07 7.61 34.55
N GLY A 101 -8.19 6.48 33.86
CA GLY A 101 -9.46 6.06 33.27
C GLY A 101 -9.82 6.88 32.01
N LEU A 102 -11.12 6.98 31.74
CA LEU A 102 -11.66 7.78 30.63
C LEU A 102 -11.84 9.23 31.07
N LEU A 103 -11.12 10.18 30.45
CA LEU A 103 -11.37 11.61 30.65
C LEU A 103 -12.52 12.03 29.73
N ILE A 104 -13.53 12.69 30.32
CA ILE A 104 -14.70 13.24 29.63
C ILE A 104 -14.71 14.75 29.84
N ILE A 105 -14.77 15.53 28.77
CA ILE A 105 -14.70 17.00 28.77
C ILE A 105 -16.02 17.55 28.25
N ASP A 106 -16.66 18.47 28.98
CA ASP A 106 -17.81 19.21 28.46
C ASP A 106 -17.36 20.35 27.55
N LEU A 107 -17.61 20.23 26.27
CA LEU A 107 -17.23 21.21 25.24
C LEU A 107 -18.19 22.41 25.18
N ASN A 108 -19.31 22.42 25.95
CA ASN A 108 -20.10 23.65 26.13
C ASN A 108 -19.42 24.63 27.08
N ASP A 109 -18.54 24.13 27.96
CA ASP A 109 -17.79 24.95 28.91
C ASP A 109 -16.42 25.34 28.33
N MET A 110 -16.39 26.40 27.54
CA MET A 110 -15.15 26.91 26.92
C MET A 110 -14.16 27.52 27.95
N THR A 111 -14.41 27.39 29.26
CA THR A 111 -13.41 27.69 30.30
C THR A 111 -12.54 26.49 30.64
N GLY A 112 -12.94 25.26 30.19
CA GLY A 112 -12.26 24.02 30.51
C GLY A 112 -12.32 23.59 31.96
N SER A 113 -13.28 24.12 32.76
CA SER A 113 -13.41 23.81 34.19
C SER A 113 -14.30 22.60 34.44
N THR A 114 -15.05 22.11 33.42
CA THR A 114 -16.01 21.02 33.55
C THR A 114 -15.50 19.76 32.83
N TYR A 115 -14.95 18.82 33.61
CA TYR A 115 -14.48 17.53 33.12
C TYR A 115 -14.53 16.46 34.23
N TRP A 116 -14.48 15.20 33.85
CA TRP A 116 -14.55 14.03 34.73
C TRP A 116 -13.52 12.98 34.33
N HIS A 117 -12.96 12.27 35.30
CA HIS A 117 -12.23 11.02 35.08
C HIS A 117 -13.12 9.87 35.58
N VAL A 118 -13.45 8.95 34.66
CA VAL A 118 -14.34 7.81 34.94
C VAL A 118 -13.55 6.52 34.80
N LYS A 119 -13.55 5.69 35.86
CA LYS A 119 -12.86 4.40 35.89
C LYS A 119 -13.81 3.22 36.04
N ASP A 120 -14.98 3.45 36.64
CA ASP A 120 -15.95 2.42 37.02
C ASP A 120 -17.20 2.56 36.15
N PHE A 121 -17.49 1.52 35.38
CA PHE A 121 -18.60 1.47 34.43
C PHE A 121 -19.61 0.41 34.90
N ILE A 122 -20.80 0.84 35.27
CA ILE A 122 -21.86 -0.04 35.81
C ILE A 122 -22.54 -0.72 34.64
N SER A 123 -22.74 -2.04 34.72
CA SER A 123 -23.47 -2.79 33.67
C SER A 123 -24.99 -2.54 33.72
N TYR A 124 -25.69 -2.75 32.61
CA TYR A 124 -27.17 -2.67 32.56
C TYR A 124 -27.87 -3.51 33.61
N ASN A 125 -27.30 -4.63 34.02
CA ASN A 125 -27.88 -5.53 35.01
C ASN A 125 -27.63 -5.06 36.44
N LEU A 126 -26.93 -3.94 36.67
CA LEU A 126 -26.59 -3.31 37.95
C LEU A 126 -25.82 -4.22 38.95
N ASN A 127 -25.43 -5.41 38.50
CA ASN A 127 -24.81 -6.45 39.35
C ASN A 127 -23.30 -6.58 39.13
N ASP A 128 -22.77 -5.85 38.15
CA ASP A 128 -21.36 -5.90 37.79
C ASP A 128 -20.84 -4.50 37.44
N THR A 129 -19.61 -4.22 37.85
CA THR A 129 -18.92 -2.96 37.58
C THR A 129 -17.59 -3.30 36.89
N LEU A 130 -17.42 -2.83 35.69
CA LEU A 130 -16.16 -2.93 34.95
C LEU A 130 -15.25 -1.77 35.38
N HIS A 131 -14.06 -2.08 35.88
CA HIS A 131 -13.03 -1.11 36.23
C HIS A 131 -11.97 -1.01 35.11
N ILE A 132 -11.64 0.21 34.68
CA ILE A 132 -10.61 0.52 33.66
C ILE A 132 -9.73 1.65 34.19
N GLU A 133 -8.43 1.39 34.34
CA GLU A 133 -7.46 2.41 34.74
C GLU A 133 -6.82 3.10 33.54
N ALA A 134 -6.56 2.36 32.46
CA ALA A 134 -5.90 2.84 31.25
C ALA A 134 -6.47 2.17 29.99
N ALA A 135 -6.41 2.85 28.87
CA ALA A 135 -6.77 2.30 27.57
C ALA A 135 -5.94 2.97 26.46
N HIS A 136 -5.70 2.25 25.37
CA HIS A 136 -4.88 2.74 24.26
C HIS A 136 -5.65 3.69 23.35
N ASN A 137 -6.82 3.26 22.85
CA ASN A 137 -7.57 3.98 21.82
C ASN A 137 -9.08 3.86 22.07
N LEU A 138 -9.89 4.67 21.39
CA LEU A 138 -11.36 4.57 21.40
C LEU A 138 -11.94 4.96 20.06
N PHE A 139 -13.15 4.46 19.79
CA PHE A 139 -14.02 4.96 18.73
C PHE A 139 -15.44 5.16 19.25
N ILE A 140 -16.20 6.09 18.67
CA ILE A 140 -17.62 6.31 19.00
C ILE A 140 -18.43 6.20 17.73
N ASP A 141 -19.42 5.28 17.70
CA ASP A 141 -20.26 5.07 16.53
C ASP A 141 -21.38 6.13 16.41
N GLU A 142 -22.07 6.12 15.28
CA GLU A 142 -23.16 7.03 14.93
C GLU A 142 -24.38 6.90 15.86
N ASN A 143 -24.44 5.85 16.66
CA ASN A 143 -25.52 5.57 17.60
C ASN A 143 -25.17 5.93 19.05
N GLY A 144 -23.96 6.47 19.31
CA GLY A 144 -23.50 6.88 20.64
C GLY A 144 -23.03 5.74 21.52
N TYR A 145 -22.49 4.68 20.93
CA TYR A 145 -21.73 3.68 21.65
C TYR A 145 -20.23 3.95 21.50
N ALA A 146 -19.53 4.01 22.65
CA ALA A 146 -18.08 4.09 22.67
C ALA A 146 -17.46 2.69 22.73
N TYR A 147 -16.46 2.45 21.90
CA TYR A 147 -15.67 1.23 21.85
C TYR A 147 -14.27 1.57 22.36
N ILE A 148 -13.92 1.05 23.53
CA ILE A 148 -12.61 1.28 24.17
C ILE A 148 -11.70 0.11 23.82
N PHE A 149 -10.52 0.41 23.28
CA PHE A 149 -9.54 -0.57 22.80
C PHE A 149 -8.30 -0.60 23.70
N GLY A 150 -7.69 -1.79 23.82
CA GLY A 150 -6.44 -1.96 24.54
C GLY A 150 -6.51 -1.56 26.02
N ALA A 151 -7.64 -1.83 26.69
CA ALA A 151 -7.81 -1.50 28.10
C ALA A 151 -6.90 -2.33 29.00
N SER A 152 -6.43 -1.73 30.09
CA SER A 152 -5.56 -2.38 31.07
C SER A 152 -5.79 -1.86 32.51
N ASN A 153 -5.42 -2.68 33.48
CA ASN A 153 -5.42 -2.34 34.91
C ASN A 153 -4.07 -2.68 35.54
N PRO A 154 -3.63 -1.94 36.57
CA PRO A 154 -2.43 -2.26 37.33
C PRO A 154 -2.58 -3.54 38.15
N PRO A 155 -1.49 -4.13 38.63
CA PRO A 155 -1.53 -5.30 39.51
C PRO A 155 -2.42 -5.08 40.75
N GLY A 156 -3.29 -6.05 41.01
CA GLY A 156 -4.25 -6.01 42.13
C GLY A 156 -5.71 -5.81 41.72
N TYR A 157 -5.95 -5.39 40.49
CA TYR A 157 -7.26 -5.34 39.84
C TYR A 157 -7.47 -6.51 38.88
N THR A 158 -8.74 -6.83 38.59
CA THR A 158 -9.08 -7.77 37.52
C THR A 158 -8.67 -7.16 36.18
N ALA A 159 -7.98 -7.92 35.35
CA ALA A 159 -7.64 -7.47 33.98
C ALA A 159 -8.94 -7.24 33.18
N PRO A 160 -9.13 -6.06 32.59
CA PRO A 160 -10.28 -5.81 31.72
C PRO A 160 -10.13 -6.54 30.40
N PRO A 161 -11.21 -6.69 29.61
CA PRO A 161 -11.07 -7.05 28.20
C PRO A 161 -10.15 -6.06 27.46
N ASN A 162 -9.18 -6.55 26.71
CA ASN A 162 -8.25 -5.70 25.95
C ASN A 162 -8.49 -5.67 24.44
N GLY A 163 -9.58 -6.30 23.99
CA GLY A 163 -10.14 -6.14 22.65
C GLY A 163 -10.99 -4.86 22.58
N ALA A 164 -12.31 -5.00 22.38
CA ALA A 164 -13.24 -3.88 22.40
C ALA A 164 -14.16 -3.98 23.64
N ILE A 165 -14.20 -2.94 24.46
CA ILE A 165 -15.20 -2.74 25.52
C ILE A 165 -16.23 -1.77 24.98
N ILE A 166 -17.53 -2.09 25.10
CA ILE A 166 -18.62 -1.29 24.55
C ILE A 166 -19.37 -0.58 25.68
N LEU A 167 -19.41 0.74 25.58
CA LEU A 167 -20.07 1.62 26.54
C LEU A 167 -21.21 2.38 25.85
N ASP A 168 -22.38 2.48 26.49
CA ASP A 168 -23.50 3.32 26.04
C ASP A 168 -23.38 4.72 26.64
N LEU A 169 -23.28 5.74 25.78
CA LEU A 169 -23.19 7.15 26.12
C LEU A 169 -24.57 7.84 26.18
N ASN A 170 -25.63 7.22 25.63
CA ASN A 170 -26.92 7.87 25.42
C ASN A 170 -27.66 8.17 26.72
N ALA A 171 -27.60 7.25 27.67
CA ALA A 171 -28.30 7.42 28.96
C ALA A 171 -27.64 8.50 29.82
N SER A 172 -26.33 8.57 29.82
CA SER A 172 -25.55 9.56 30.57
C SER A 172 -24.16 9.72 29.92
N PRO A 173 -23.89 10.81 29.21
CA PRO A 173 -22.59 11.06 28.61
C PRO A 173 -21.42 11.05 29.57
N ILE A 174 -21.66 11.46 30.83
CA ILE A 174 -20.62 11.58 31.89
C ILE A 174 -20.54 10.36 32.82
N ASN A 175 -21.47 9.42 32.68
CA ASN A 175 -21.46 8.13 33.38
C ASN A 175 -21.86 7.03 32.41
N PRO A 176 -21.00 6.67 31.43
CA PRO A 176 -21.31 5.66 30.43
C PRO A 176 -21.63 4.31 31.07
N THR A 177 -22.57 3.57 30.46
CA THR A 177 -23.00 2.26 30.95
C THR A 177 -22.25 1.16 30.17
N TYR A 178 -21.67 0.19 30.89
CA TYR A 178 -21.06 -0.98 30.24
C TYR A 178 -22.12 -1.91 29.63
N VAL A 179 -21.96 -2.25 28.36
CA VAL A 179 -22.91 -3.05 27.55
C VAL A 179 -22.37 -4.45 27.28
N GLY A 180 -21.16 -4.56 26.80
CA GLY A 180 -20.55 -5.82 26.41
C GLY A 180 -19.13 -5.64 25.91
N ASN A 181 -18.53 -6.73 25.41
CA ASN A 181 -17.18 -6.68 24.90
C ASN A 181 -16.92 -7.76 23.84
N TRP A 182 -15.90 -7.52 23.01
CA TRP A 182 -15.22 -8.52 22.20
C TRP A 182 -13.79 -8.64 22.71
N ASN A 183 -13.33 -9.86 23.03
CA ASN A 183 -12.05 -10.07 23.72
C ASN A 183 -11.23 -11.23 23.13
N SER A 184 -11.36 -11.50 21.82
CA SER A 184 -10.60 -12.56 21.18
C SER A 184 -9.13 -12.20 20.96
N HIS A 185 -8.85 -10.93 20.65
CA HIS A 185 -7.50 -10.39 20.44
C HIS A 185 -7.40 -8.97 21.00
N TYR A 186 -6.17 -8.53 21.27
CA TYR A 186 -5.87 -7.13 21.55
C TYR A 186 -6.20 -6.30 20.30
N ILE A 187 -6.99 -5.24 20.47
CA ILE A 187 -7.24 -4.24 19.45
C ILE A 187 -6.40 -3.01 19.76
N HIS A 188 -5.62 -2.58 18.80
CA HIS A 188 -4.80 -1.37 18.90
C HIS A 188 -5.61 -0.14 18.49
N ASP A 189 -6.27 -0.19 17.34
CA ASP A 189 -7.10 0.86 16.78
C ASP A 189 -8.31 0.24 16.06
N GLY A 190 -9.37 0.99 15.84
CA GLY A 190 -10.55 0.49 15.15
C GLY A 190 -11.57 1.58 14.84
N MET A 191 -12.41 1.29 13.87
CA MET A 191 -13.49 2.15 13.39
C MET A 191 -14.80 1.38 13.38
N VAL A 192 -15.88 2.00 13.81
CA VAL A 192 -17.22 1.38 13.84
C VAL A 192 -18.20 2.21 13.03
N ARG A 193 -18.94 1.57 12.16
CA ARG A 193 -20.01 2.17 11.37
C ARG A 193 -21.01 1.11 10.93
N ASN A 194 -22.31 1.42 10.94
CA ASN A 194 -23.37 0.50 10.52
C ASN A 194 -23.24 -0.89 11.15
N ASP A 195 -23.08 -0.94 12.49
CA ASP A 195 -22.96 -2.16 13.29
C ASP A 195 -21.78 -3.08 12.89
N THR A 196 -20.79 -2.58 12.17
CA THR A 196 -19.54 -3.28 11.89
C THR A 196 -18.36 -2.58 12.55
N LEU A 197 -17.59 -3.33 13.35
CA LEU A 197 -16.29 -2.89 13.86
C LEU A 197 -15.18 -3.46 12.94
N TRP A 198 -14.42 -2.57 12.33
CA TRP A 198 -13.14 -2.87 11.69
C TRP A 198 -12.05 -2.66 12.74
N ALA A 199 -11.36 -3.72 13.10
CA ALA A 199 -10.41 -3.71 14.21
C ALA A 199 -8.99 -4.02 13.76
N ALA A 200 -8.03 -3.16 14.08
CA ALA A 200 -6.62 -3.34 13.83
C ALA A 200 -5.97 -4.09 15.01
N CYS A 201 -5.61 -5.36 14.80
CA CYS A 201 -5.02 -6.22 15.80
C CYS A 201 -3.50 -6.31 15.59
N VAL A 202 -2.77 -5.31 16.07
CA VAL A 202 -1.34 -5.09 15.79
C VAL A 202 -0.46 -6.30 16.11
N TYR A 203 -0.68 -6.98 17.24
CA TYR A 203 0.11 -8.15 17.65
C TYR A 203 -0.25 -9.43 16.87
N TYR A 204 -1.40 -9.42 16.20
CA TYR A 204 -1.83 -10.52 15.33
C TYR A 204 -1.49 -10.27 13.86
N GLY A 205 -1.23 -9.01 13.50
CA GLY A 205 -0.90 -8.60 12.14
C GLY A 205 -2.05 -8.69 11.17
N SER A 206 -3.27 -8.40 11.64
CA SER A 206 -4.50 -8.57 10.85
C SER A 206 -5.54 -7.51 11.17
N ALA A 207 -6.32 -7.14 10.15
CA ALA A 207 -7.58 -6.44 10.32
C ALA A 207 -8.71 -7.45 10.50
N PHE A 208 -9.55 -7.25 11.51
CA PHE A 208 -10.73 -8.06 11.82
C PHE A 208 -12.02 -7.31 11.49
N PHE A 209 -13.02 -8.05 11.05
CA PHE A 209 -14.38 -7.58 10.79
C PHE A 209 -15.29 -8.22 11.84
N ILE A 210 -15.94 -7.42 12.65
CA ILE A 210 -16.70 -7.86 13.80
C ILE A 210 -18.12 -7.28 13.72
N ASP A 211 -19.13 -8.15 13.71
CA ASP A 211 -20.53 -7.77 13.85
C ASP A 211 -20.77 -7.32 15.28
N VAL A 212 -21.18 -6.07 15.45
CA VAL A 212 -21.53 -5.44 16.73
C VAL A 212 -23.00 -5.03 16.78
N SER A 213 -23.86 -5.60 15.92
CA SER A 213 -25.31 -5.34 15.94
C SER A 213 -25.94 -5.73 17.29
N ASP A 214 -25.50 -6.84 17.87
CA ASP A 214 -25.73 -7.15 19.28
C ASP A 214 -24.51 -6.73 20.11
N LYS A 215 -24.58 -5.53 20.70
CA LYS A 215 -23.52 -4.93 21.51
C LYS A 215 -23.15 -5.79 22.73
N THR A 216 -24.06 -6.71 23.16
CA THR A 216 -23.81 -7.60 24.31
C THR A 216 -23.04 -8.87 23.91
N ASN A 217 -23.02 -9.20 22.62
CA ASN A 217 -22.40 -10.42 22.10
C ASN A 217 -21.80 -10.23 20.69
N PRO A 218 -20.75 -9.41 20.55
CA PRO A 218 -20.08 -9.18 19.26
C PRO A 218 -19.49 -10.45 18.65
N VAL A 219 -19.59 -10.61 17.33
CA VAL A 219 -19.18 -11.84 16.61
C VAL A 219 -18.19 -11.53 15.50
N THR A 220 -17.07 -12.23 15.46
CA THR A 220 -16.11 -12.14 14.36
C THR A 220 -16.70 -12.67 13.06
N MET A 221 -16.71 -11.88 12.01
CA MET A 221 -17.18 -12.25 10.67
C MET A 221 -16.02 -12.74 9.77
N ALA A 222 -14.90 -11.98 9.76
CA ALA A 222 -13.75 -12.25 8.91
C ALA A 222 -12.48 -11.62 9.45
N SER A 223 -11.34 -11.94 8.84
CA SER A 223 -10.07 -11.23 9.04
C SER A 223 -9.19 -11.32 7.80
N VAL A 224 -8.26 -10.37 7.65
CA VAL A 224 -7.23 -10.36 6.61
C VAL A 224 -5.89 -9.94 7.18
N ASN A 225 -4.81 -10.63 6.79
CA ASN A 225 -3.46 -10.28 7.20
C ASN A 225 -2.95 -9.09 6.40
N THR A 226 -2.19 -8.21 7.05
CA THR A 226 -1.55 -7.08 6.39
C THR A 226 -0.10 -7.42 5.96
N PRO A 227 0.47 -6.69 4.98
CA PRO A 227 1.75 -7.05 4.36
C PRO A 227 2.93 -7.11 5.32
N ASN A 228 2.98 -6.20 6.30
CA ASN A 228 4.06 -6.12 7.28
C ASN A 228 3.70 -6.77 8.62
N SER A 229 2.49 -7.34 8.74
CA SER A 229 2.01 -8.05 9.94
C SER A 229 2.11 -7.20 11.23
N PHE A 230 1.81 -5.90 11.11
CA PHE A 230 1.76 -4.96 12.22
C PHE A 230 0.60 -3.97 12.02
N THR A 231 -0.60 -4.51 11.85
CA THR A 231 -1.82 -3.76 11.52
C THR A 231 -2.12 -2.74 12.61
N HIS A 232 -1.83 -1.48 12.32
CA HIS A 232 -1.98 -0.38 13.27
C HIS A 232 -3.35 0.26 13.20
N ASN A 233 -3.78 0.61 11.98
CA ASN A 233 -5.05 1.27 11.73
C ASN A 233 -5.79 0.57 10.58
N VAL A 234 -7.12 0.65 10.60
CA VAL A 234 -8.01 0.19 9.53
C VAL A 234 -9.18 1.14 9.37
N TRP A 235 -9.46 1.55 8.12
CA TRP A 235 -10.58 2.43 7.80
C TRP A 235 -11.33 1.94 6.56
N PRO A 236 -12.67 1.78 6.61
CA PRO A 236 -13.47 1.38 5.45
C PRO A 236 -13.76 2.56 4.53
N SER A 237 -13.97 2.27 3.24
CA SER A 237 -14.62 3.19 2.30
C SER A 237 -16.05 3.52 2.75
N ASP A 238 -16.65 4.59 2.22
CA ASP A 238 -17.99 5.02 2.63
C ASP A 238 -19.06 3.95 2.43
N ASN A 239 -18.93 3.13 1.40
CA ASN A 239 -19.83 1.99 1.12
C ASN A 239 -19.45 0.69 1.83
N GLY A 240 -18.31 0.62 2.53
CA GLY A 240 -17.82 -0.56 3.22
C GLY A 240 -17.23 -1.66 2.32
N ASN A 241 -17.20 -1.48 0.99
CA ASN A 241 -16.74 -2.49 0.06
C ASN A 241 -15.20 -2.61 0.00
N TYR A 242 -14.51 -1.60 0.50
CA TYR A 242 -13.05 -1.55 0.56
C TYR A 242 -12.59 -1.18 1.96
N ILE A 243 -11.43 -1.66 2.36
CA ILE A 243 -10.73 -1.20 3.57
C ILE A 243 -9.32 -0.75 3.20
N PHE A 244 -8.83 0.21 3.98
CA PHE A 244 -7.47 0.72 3.91
C PHE A 244 -6.79 0.48 5.25
N THR A 245 -5.57 -0.03 5.24
CA THR A 245 -4.81 -0.34 6.45
C THR A 245 -3.44 0.33 6.42
N THR A 246 -2.92 0.59 7.61
CA THR A 246 -1.51 0.94 7.80
C THR A 246 -0.83 -0.10 8.69
N ASP A 247 0.40 -0.46 8.35
CA ASP A 247 1.30 -1.20 9.24
C ASP A 247 2.33 -0.21 9.81
N GLU A 248 2.38 0.00 11.13
CA GLU A 248 3.24 1.00 11.77
C GLU A 248 4.68 0.51 11.90
N GLN A 249 5.33 0.30 10.77
CA GLN A 249 6.73 -0.14 10.69
C GLN A 249 7.50 0.68 9.66
N GLY A 250 8.82 0.75 9.85
CA GLY A 250 9.70 1.44 8.91
C GLY A 250 9.62 0.86 7.49
N GLY A 251 9.24 1.70 6.53
CA GLY A 251 9.09 1.30 5.14
C GLY A 251 7.88 0.42 4.85
N ALA A 252 6.89 0.42 5.75
CA ALA A 252 5.63 -0.27 5.52
C ALA A 252 4.72 0.48 4.53
N PHE A 253 3.58 -0.13 4.22
CA PHE A 253 2.65 0.35 3.21
C PHE A 253 1.35 0.86 3.82
N VAL A 254 0.72 1.78 3.10
CA VAL A 254 -0.73 1.95 3.11
C VAL A 254 -1.29 0.96 2.10
N THR A 255 -2.22 0.10 2.52
CA THR A 255 -2.70 -1.02 1.70
C THR A 255 -4.21 -1.00 1.58
N SER A 256 -4.72 -1.21 0.38
CA SER A 256 -6.15 -1.34 0.08
C SER A 256 -6.56 -2.79 -0.15
N TYR A 257 -7.78 -3.13 0.25
CA TYR A 257 -8.36 -4.46 0.05
C TYR A 257 -9.78 -4.36 -0.48
N ASN A 258 -10.17 -5.32 -1.31
CA ASN A 258 -11.57 -5.59 -1.58
C ASN A 258 -12.15 -6.42 -0.42
N SER A 259 -13.19 -5.90 0.20
CA SER A 259 -13.92 -6.51 1.32
C SER A 259 -15.42 -6.67 1.05
N GLU A 260 -15.86 -6.53 -0.21
CA GLU A 260 -17.26 -6.71 -0.62
C GLU A 260 -17.76 -8.13 -0.30
N ASP A 261 -16.91 -9.14 -0.48
CA ASP A 261 -17.15 -10.51 -0.05
C ASP A 261 -16.23 -10.87 1.11
N LEU A 262 -16.77 -10.90 2.33
CA LEU A 262 -16.00 -11.25 3.53
C LEU A 262 -15.47 -12.71 3.51
N GLY A 263 -16.03 -13.59 2.66
CA GLY A 263 -15.49 -14.92 2.41
C GLY A 263 -14.25 -14.95 1.51
N ASN A 264 -13.94 -13.81 0.84
CA ASN A 264 -12.83 -13.71 -0.10
C ASN A 264 -12.23 -12.29 -0.12
N ILE A 265 -11.67 -11.86 1.00
CA ILE A 265 -10.99 -10.57 1.11
C ILE A 265 -9.60 -10.69 0.47
N TYR A 266 -9.24 -9.77 -0.42
CA TYR A 266 -7.94 -9.76 -1.08
C TYR A 266 -7.39 -8.36 -1.27
N GLU A 267 -6.06 -8.27 -1.29
CA GLU A 267 -5.34 -7.04 -1.54
C GLU A 267 -5.54 -6.55 -2.97
N LEU A 268 -5.77 -5.25 -3.12
CA LEU A 268 -5.89 -4.57 -4.41
C LEU A 268 -4.62 -3.81 -4.79
N ASP A 269 -4.12 -2.97 -3.88
CA ASP A 269 -2.95 -2.13 -4.10
C ASP A 269 -2.24 -1.82 -2.78
N ARG A 270 -1.00 -1.39 -2.87
CA ARG A 270 -0.20 -0.87 -1.75
C ARG A 270 0.71 0.26 -2.21
N ILE A 271 0.76 1.32 -1.43
CA ILE A 271 1.54 2.50 -1.73
C ILE A 271 2.41 2.92 -0.55
N GLN A 272 3.54 3.54 -0.84
CA GLN A 272 4.40 4.24 0.12
C GLN A 272 4.61 5.67 -0.35
N THR A 273 4.56 6.63 0.55
CA THR A 273 5.17 7.93 0.28
C THR A 273 6.70 7.80 0.38
N ASN A 274 7.44 8.50 -0.45
CA ASN A 274 8.91 8.57 -0.45
C ASN A 274 9.59 7.19 -0.31
N PRO A 275 9.43 6.26 -1.29
CA PRO A 275 9.98 4.91 -1.20
C PRO A 275 11.48 4.89 -0.95
N GLY A 276 11.90 4.09 0.04
CA GLY A 276 13.31 3.99 0.46
C GLY A 276 13.70 4.92 1.60
N SER A 277 12.85 5.84 2.03
CA SER A 277 13.07 6.70 3.23
C SER A 277 12.95 5.93 4.54
N ASN A 278 12.33 4.76 4.52
CA ASN A 278 11.97 3.98 5.70
C ASN A 278 10.99 4.68 6.64
N SER A 279 10.20 5.63 6.12
CA SER A 279 9.15 6.35 6.84
C SER A 279 8.03 5.40 7.29
N ILE A 280 7.30 5.80 8.33
CA ILE A 280 6.31 4.96 9.01
C ILE A 280 4.92 5.53 8.79
N PRO A 281 3.97 4.79 8.14
CA PRO A 281 2.57 5.18 8.13
C PRO A 281 1.94 4.95 9.51
N HIS A 282 1.03 5.83 9.93
CA HIS A 282 0.36 5.75 11.23
C HIS A 282 -1.16 5.57 11.05
N ASN A 283 -1.96 6.65 11.07
CA ASN A 283 -3.40 6.58 10.92
C ASN A 283 -3.85 7.04 9.54
N ALA A 284 -4.89 6.41 9.00
CA ALA A 284 -5.48 6.71 7.72
C ALA A 284 -7.00 6.86 7.83
N PHE A 285 -7.55 7.92 7.24
CA PHE A 285 -8.96 8.30 7.30
C PHE A 285 -9.51 8.50 5.89
N VAL A 286 -10.60 7.79 5.56
CA VAL A 286 -11.31 7.97 4.29
C VAL A 286 -12.22 9.19 4.39
N ASP A 287 -12.08 10.11 3.43
CA ASP A 287 -12.98 11.24 3.21
C ASP A 287 -13.40 11.25 1.73
N GLY A 288 -14.53 10.62 1.43
CA GLY A 288 -15.01 10.39 0.08
C GLY A 288 -14.01 9.60 -0.78
N ASN A 289 -13.47 10.23 -1.81
CA ASN A 289 -12.49 9.63 -2.71
C ASN A 289 -11.04 9.85 -2.30
N PHE A 290 -10.79 10.30 -1.07
CA PHE A 290 -9.45 10.56 -0.56
C PHE A 290 -9.17 9.78 0.71
N LEU A 291 -7.94 9.36 0.87
CA LEU A 291 -7.39 8.77 2.07
C LEU A 291 -6.36 9.74 2.65
N VAL A 292 -6.66 10.34 3.79
CA VAL A 292 -5.77 11.28 4.48
C VAL A 292 -5.02 10.50 5.55
N THR A 293 -3.68 10.50 5.46
CA THR A 293 -2.82 9.64 6.27
C THR A 293 -1.79 10.48 7.03
N SER A 294 -1.68 10.26 8.34
CA SER A 294 -0.51 10.72 9.10
C SER A 294 0.66 9.77 8.86
N TYR A 295 1.84 10.34 8.55
CA TYR A 295 2.99 9.54 8.08
C TYR A 295 4.29 9.95 8.76
N TYR A 296 4.24 10.17 10.05
CA TYR A 296 5.35 10.63 10.91
C TYR A 296 6.30 11.61 10.21
N THR A 297 7.53 11.21 9.90
CA THR A 297 8.59 12.06 9.32
C THR A 297 8.31 12.56 7.91
N ASN A 298 7.26 12.10 7.25
CA ASN A 298 6.81 12.62 5.95
C ASN A 298 5.56 13.51 6.05
N GLY A 299 5.06 13.76 7.27
CA GLY A 299 3.95 14.68 7.51
C GLY A 299 2.57 14.11 7.20
N THR A 300 1.68 14.93 6.67
CA THR A 300 0.32 14.54 6.27
C THR A 300 0.29 14.27 4.77
N ILE A 301 -0.18 13.07 4.39
CA ILE A 301 -0.23 12.59 3.00
C ILE A 301 -1.68 12.36 2.58
N VAL A 302 -2.01 12.70 1.35
CA VAL A 302 -3.35 12.44 0.77
C VAL A 302 -3.20 11.58 -0.47
N TYR A 303 -3.92 10.46 -0.48
CA TYR A 303 -4.04 9.58 -1.64
C TYR A 303 -5.43 9.71 -2.26
N ASP A 304 -5.50 9.78 -3.58
CA ASP A 304 -6.74 9.52 -4.33
C ASP A 304 -7.01 8.01 -4.32
N ILE A 305 -8.18 7.63 -3.80
CA ILE A 305 -8.67 6.26 -3.69
C ILE A 305 -9.92 6.02 -4.55
N THR A 306 -10.20 6.88 -5.53
CA THR A 306 -11.30 6.71 -6.50
C THR A 306 -11.25 5.32 -7.14
N TYR A 307 -10.04 4.84 -7.37
CA TYR A 307 -9.74 3.47 -7.83
C TYR A 307 -8.86 2.79 -6.78
N PRO A 308 -9.45 2.01 -5.85
CA PRO A 308 -8.71 1.39 -4.76
C PRO A 308 -7.62 0.39 -5.20
N ASP A 309 -7.70 -0.11 -6.44
CA ASP A 309 -6.69 -0.94 -7.09
C ASP A 309 -5.56 -0.12 -7.75
N LYS A 310 -5.60 1.21 -7.59
CA LYS A 310 -4.61 2.16 -8.12
C LYS A 310 -4.61 3.45 -7.30
N MET A 311 -4.12 3.38 -6.08
CA MET A 311 -3.98 4.57 -5.23
C MET A 311 -2.92 5.53 -5.80
N VAL A 312 -3.18 6.83 -5.72
CA VAL A 312 -2.27 7.86 -6.23
C VAL A 312 -2.06 8.94 -5.17
N GLU A 313 -0.81 9.20 -4.80
CA GLU A 313 -0.48 10.34 -3.94
C GLU A 313 -0.76 11.65 -4.69
N VAL A 314 -1.70 12.44 -4.17
CA VAL A 314 -2.17 13.69 -4.81
C VAL A 314 -1.81 14.94 -4.03
N ALA A 315 -1.51 14.81 -2.73
CA ALA A 315 -1.06 15.93 -1.92
C ALA A 315 -0.23 15.45 -0.72
N TYR A 316 0.61 16.33 -0.23
CA TYR A 316 1.30 16.16 1.04
C TYR A 316 1.78 17.50 1.62
N TYR A 317 2.02 17.51 2.93
CA TYR A 317 2.74 18.57 3.62
C TYR A 317 3.70 17.93 4.63
N ASP A 318 5.01 18.04 4.36
CA ASP A 318 6.04 17.60 5.28
C ASP A 318 6.30 18.68 6.34
N SER A 319 5.80 18.43 7.55
CA SER A 319 5.95 19.32 8.69
C SER A 319 7.27 19.12 9.45
N TYR A 320 7.95 17.99 9.25
CA TYR A 320 9.14 17.61 10.00
C TYR A 320 10.41 17.97 9.23
N LEU A 321 11.14 18.97 9.73
CA LEU A 321 12.37 19.45 9.11
C LEU A 321 13.63 18.62 9.44
N GLY A 322 13.47 17.55 10.23
CA GLY A 322 14.56 16.65 10.57
C GLY A 322 14.88 15.67 9.45
N SER A 323 15.92 14.89 9.63
CA SER A 323 16.30 13.81 8.71
C SER A 323 16.22 12.45 9.40
N GLY A 324 15.93 11.41 8.63
CA GLY A 324 15.87 10.05 9.12
C GLY A 324 14.44 9.54 9.31
N TRP A 325 14.34 8.35 9.91
CA TRP A 325 13.09 7.67 10.20
C TRP A 325 12.84 7.62 11.71
N GLY A 326 11.59 7.44 12.10
CA GLY A 326 11.20 7.28 13.51
C GLY A 326 9.82 7.89 13.79
N PHE A 327 9.45 7.89 15.05
CA PHE A 327 8.18 8.42 15.55
C PHE A 327 8.27 9.92 15.84
N TYR A 328 8.57 10.70 14.78
CA TYR A 328 8.71 12.16 14.79
C TYR A 328 7.80 12.77 13.73
N GLY A 329 7.41 14.04 13.89
CA GLY A 329 6.52 14.73 12.96
C GLY A 329 5.06 14.34 13.17
N CYS A 330 4.31 14.09 12.10
CA CYS A 330 2.86 13.93 12.10
C CYS A 330 2.41 12.63 12.79
N TRP A 331 1.75 12.78 13.95
CA TRP A 331 1.13 11.68 14.69
C TRP A 331 -0.29 11.41 14.22
N GLY A 332 -1.16 12.42 14.28
CA GLY A 332 -2.57 12.32 13.94
C GLY A 332 -3.00 13.34 12.89
N THR A 333 -4.08 13.03 12.20
CA THR A 333 -4.73 13.92 11.24
C THR A 333 -6.24 13.76 11.31
N TYR A 334 -7.00 14.82 10.98
CA TYR A 334 -8.46 14.80 10.97
C TYR A 334 -8.99 15.61 9.78
N PRO A 335 -9.64 14.98 8.78
CA PRO A 335 -10.04 15.66 7.54
C PRO A 335 -11.51 16.09 7.49
N TYR A 336 -12.30 15.95 8.58
CA TYR A 336 -13.76 16.05 8.53
C TYR A 336 -14.32 17.40 9.01
N LEU A 337 -13.52 18.45 9.07
CA LEU A 337 -14.04 19.79 9.36
C LEU A 337 -14.92 20.27 8.22
N PRO A 338 -16.09 20.92 8.50
CA PRO A 338 -16.99 21.44 7.48
C PRO A 338 -16.39 22.46 6.51
N SER A 339 -15.36 23.21 6.96
CA SER A 339 -14.58 24.10 6.08
C SER A 339 -13.81 23.32 5.00
N GLY A 340 -13.62 22.01 5.17
CA GLY A 340 -12.75 21.19 4.36
C GLY A 340 -11.27 21.28 4.74
N ASN A 341 -10.91 22.09 5.72
CA ASN A 341 -9.54 22.16 6.23
C ASN A 341 -9.16 20.85 6.93
N ILE A 342 -7.90 20.47 6.81
CA ILE A 342 -7.34 19.32 7.52
C ILE A 342 -6.56 19.83 8.72
N ILE A 343 -6.79 19.25 9.89
CA ILE A 343 -5.97 19.50 11.08
C ILE A 343 -5.08 18.30 11.36
N SER A 344 -3.84 18.58 11.77
CA SER A 344 -2.87 17.53 12.12
C SER A 344 -2.11 17.89 13.39
N SER A 345 -1.68 16.88 14.13
CA SER A 345 -0.83 17.02 15.31
C SER A 345 0.55 16.46 15.03
N ASP A 346 1.58 17.21 15.40
CA ASP A 346 2.95 16.76 15.31
C ASP A 346 3.55 16.52 16.69
N VAL A 347 4.33 15.44 16.78
CA VAL A 347 5.02 15.07 18.02
C VAL A 347 5.96 16.17 18.46
N ASN A 348 6.82 16.69 17.56
CA ASN A 348 7.95 17.51 17.93
C ASN A 348 8.46 18.45 16.81
N SER A 349 7.59 18.98 15.97
CA SER A 349 7.96 19.89 14.88
C SER A 349 7.95 21.37 15.24
N ALA A 350 7.62 21.73 16.50
CA ALA A 350 7.79 23.10 16.98
C ALA A 350 9.25 23.52 16.99
N SER A 351 9.51 24.82 16.88
CA SER A 351 10.86 25.40 16.75
C SER A 351 11.83 25.04 17.89
N ASN A 352 11.30 24.65 19.06
CA ASN A 352 12.06 24.21 20.23
C ASN A 352 11.98 22.68 20.48
N GLY A 353 11.42 21.91 19.53
CA GLY A 353 11.27 20.46 19.62
C GLY A 353 10.02 19.99 20.36
N GLY A 354 9.06 20.88 20.66
CA GLY A 354 7.75 20.53 21.21
C GLY A 354 6.71 20.18 20.13
N GLY A 355 5.50 19.84 20.56
CA GLY A 355 4.38 19.49 19.69
C GLY A 355 3.83 20.68 18.92
N LYS A 356 3.02 20.38 17.91
CA LYS A 356 2.39 21.39 17.07
C LYS A 356 1.01 20.91 16.59
N LEU A 357 0.03 21.82 16.63
CA LEU A 357 -1.17 21.75 15.81
C LEU A 357 -0.90 22.43 14.47
N LEU A 358 -1.30 21.82 13.37
CA LEU A 358 -1.17 22.35 12.02
C LEU A 358 -2.55 22.34 11.36
N ILE A 359 -2.84 23.38 10.57
CA ILE A 359 -4.11 23.52 9.84
C ILE A 359 -3.76 23.70 8.37
N TYR A 360 -4.27 22.81 7.51
CA TYR A 360 -3.96 22.79 6.09
C TYR A 360 -5.16 23.11 5.22
N SER A 361 -4.89 23.75 4.07
CA SER A 361 -5.86 23.91 2.99
C SER A 361 -6.13 22.59 2.28
N ARG A 362 -7.29 22.48 1.64
CA ARG A 362 -7.65 21.38 0.75
C ARG A 362 -7.63 21.86 -0.71
N GLU A 363 -6.42 21.89 -1.29
CA GLU A 363 -6.22 22.36 -2.67
C GLU A 363 -6.09 21.20 -3.68
N PHE A 364 -5.99 19.97 -3.22
CA PHE A 364 -5.82 18.79 -4.04
C PHE A 364 -7.11 18.37 -4.76
N GLN A 365 -6.92 17.67 -5.87
CA GLN A 365 -7.96 17.09 -6.70
C GLN A 365 -7.68 15.62 -6.94
N GLN A 366 -8.70 14.89 -7.40
CA GLN A 366 -8.53 13.51 -7.85
C GLN A 366 -7.50 13.43 -8.99
N ALA A 367 -6.74 12.36 -9.05
CA ALA A 367 -5.78 12.11 -10.13
C ALA A 367 -6.48 11.90 -11.48
N CYS A 368 -5.71 12.03 -12.55
CA CYS A 368 -6.12 11.70 -13.90
C CYS A 368 -5.60 10.31 -14.24
N HIS A 369 -6.47 9.32 -14.32
CA HIS A 369 -6.09 7.93 -14.55
C HIS A 369 -5.99 7.60 -16.03
N LEU A 370 -5.02 6.76 -16.39
CA LEU A 370 -4.80 6.25 -17.73
C LEU A 370 -4.58 4.75 -17.68
N ASP A 371 -5.36 4.00 -18.41
CA ASP A 371 -5.17 2.56 -18.59
C ASP A 371 -5.18 2.15 -20.06
N GLY A 372 -4.86 0.89 -20.33
CA GLY A 372 -4.94 0.33 -21.67
C GLY A 372 -4.25 -1.02 -21.80
N ILE A 373 -4.22 -1.51 -23.03
CA ILE A 373 -3.64 -2.80 -23.39
C ILE A 373 -2.56 -2.60 -24.45
N ILE A 374 -1.40 -3.24 -24.25
CA ILE A 374 -0.30 -3.25 -25.20
C ILE A 374 -0.27 -4.59 -25.94
N THR A 375 -0.25 -4.53 -27.27
CA THR A 375 -0.24 -5.71 -28.14
C THR A 375 0.86 -5.64 -29.18
N ASP A 376 1.25 -6.79 -29.70
CA ASP A 376 2.09 -6.93 -30.88
C ASP A 376 1.27 -6.67 -32.15
N GLN A 377 1.72 -5.77 -32.99
CA GLN A 377 0.99 -5.33 -34.19
C GLN A 377 0.76 -6.45 -35.20
N ASN A 378 1.67 -7.42 -35.29
CA ASN A 378 1.60 -8.48 -36.30
C ASN A 378 0.80 -9.69 -35.83
N SER A 379 0.87 -10.03 -34.52
CA SER A 379 0.25 -11.24 -33.99
C SER A 379 -0.98 -10.98 -33.15
N GLY A 380 -1.17 -9.75 -32.66
CA GLY A 380 -2.21 -9.39 -31.69
C GLY A 380 -1.96 -9.93 -30.28
N ASN A 381 -0.83 -10.59 -30.02
CA ASN A 381 -0.51 -11.10 -28.70
C ASN A 381 -0.20 -9.97 -27.72
N PHE A 382 -0.52 -10.18 -26.45
CA PHE A 382 -0.21 -9.24 -25.38
C PHE A 382 1.31 -9.11 -25.16
N ILE A 383 1.77 -7.88 -24.95
CA ILE A 383 3.16 -7.59 -24.60
C ILE A 383 3.25 -7.38 -23.11
N ASN A 384 3.97 -8.27 -22.42
CA ASN A 384 4.27 -8.17 -21.02
C ASN A 384 5.52 -7.31 -20.79
N ASN A 385 5.50 -6.51 -19.69
CA ASN A 385 6.61 -5.64 -19.29
C ASN A 385 7.02 -4.59 -20.35
N ALA A 386 6.04 -4.14 -21.14
CA ALA A 386 6.20 -2.91 -21.91
C ALA A 386 6.19 -1.72 -20.95
N ASN A 387 7.11 -0.79 -21.11
CA ASN A 387 7.16 0.44 -20.32
C ASN A 387 6.27 1.51 -20.95
N ILE A 388 5.45 2.12 -20.14
CA ILE A 388 4.56 3.24 -20.48
C ILE A 388 5.03 4.44 -19.66
N SER A 389 5.43 5.52 -20.33
CA SER A 389 5.94 6.74 -19.69
C SER A 389 5.16 7.96 -20.16
N VAL A 390 4.61 8.72 -19.22
CA VAL A 390 3.93 9.99 -19.48
C VAL A 390 4.99 11.09 -19.50
N LEU A 391 5.25 11.68 -20.67
CA LEU A 391 6.33 12.65 -20.86
C LEU A 391 6.13 13.91 -20.00
N ASN A 392 7.23 14.45 -19.52
CA ASN A 392 7.31 15.61 -18.62
C ASN A 392 6.65 15.39 -17.25
N THR A 393 6.49 14.15 -16.85
CA THR A 393 6.06 13.74 -15.51
C THR A 393 6.98 12.64 -14.97
N ASN A 394 6.82 12.29 -13.70
CA ASN A 394 7.50 11.15 -13.09
C ASN A 394 6.64 9.87 -13.17
N PHE A 395 5.47 9.92 -13.81
CA PHE A 395 4.54 8.80 -13.86
C PHE A 395 4.88 7.84 -14.99
N SER A 396 5.04 6.59 -14.62
CA SER A 396 5.29 5.48 -15.54
C SER A 396 4.73 4.18 -14.99
N SER A 397 4.52 3.21 -15.86
CA SER A 397 4.02 1.88 -15.51
C SER A 397 4.60 0.85 -16.45
N ASN A 398 4.41 -0.44 -16.11
CA ASN A 398 4.74 -1.55 -16.99
C ASN A 398 3.50 -2.42 -17.20
N SER A 399 3.32 -2.93 -18.42
CA SER A 399 2.24 -3.84 -18.71
C SER A 399 2.43 -5.20 -18.04
N ASN A 400 1.34 -5.82 -17.61
CA ASN A 400 1.29 -7.16 -17.01
C ASN A 400 1.24 -8.28 -18.08
N LEU A 401 1.07 -9.54 -17.65
CA LEU A 401 1.00 -10.71 -18.54
C LEU A 401 -0.12 -10.66 -19.59
N ASN A 402 -1.18 -9.89 -19.31
CA ASN A 402 -2.31 -9.67 -20.22
C ASN A 402 -2.14 -8.38 -21.05
N GLY A 403 -0.95 -7.79 -21.06
CA GLY A 403 -0.66 -6.53 -21.72
C GLY A 403 -1.29 -5.30 -21.08
N PHE A 404 -2.04 -5.46 -20.00
CA PHE A 404 -2.74 -4.38 -19.31
C PHE A 404 -1.76 -3.52 -18.50
N TYR A 405 -1.93 -2.20 -18.56
CA TYR A 405 -1.20 -1.23 -17.78
C TYR A 405 -2.14 -0.19 -17.17
N GLN A 406 -1.72 0.38 -16.05
CA GLN A 406 -2.34 1.53 -15.40
C GLN A 406 -1.27 2.53 -15.01
N THR A 407 -1.58 3.83 -15.17
CA THR A 407 -0.76 4.93 -14.67
C THR A 407 -1.67 6.13 -14.36
N ALA A 408 -1.12 7.22 -13.87
CA ALA A 408 -1.89 8.43 -13.57
C ALA A 408 -1.05 9.68 -13.81
N THR A 409 -1.70 10.87 -13.74
CA THR A 409 -1.06 12.18 -13.61
C THR A 409 -1.84 13.00 -12.57
N LEU A 410 -1.24 14.04 -12.02
CA LEU A 410 -1.92 14.88 -11.01
C LEU A 410 -2.86 15.89 -11.65
N ASP A 411 -2.43 16.51 -12.75
CA ASP A 411 -3.16 17.59 -13.39
C ASP A 411 -3.85 17.12 -14.68
N SER A 412 -5.02 17.70 -14.95
CA SER A 412 -5.67 17.51 -16.24
C SER A 412 -4.90 18.23 -17.36
N GLY A 413 -4.85 17.60 -18.54
CA GLY A 413 -4.12 18.18 -19.66
C GLY A 413 -3.93 17.26 -20.84
N LEU A 414 -3.31 17.78 -21.89
CA LEU A 414 -2.90 17.02 -23.05
C LEU A 414 -1.48 16.47 -22.81
N TYR A 415 -1.37 15.15 -22.75
CA TYR A 415 -0.10 14.46 -22.52
C TYR A 415 0.35 13.66 -23.74
N GLN A 416 1.67 13.51 -23.85
CA GLN A 416 2.28 12.54 -24.74
C GLN A 416 2.72 11.32 -23.93
N VAL A 417 2.29 10.14 -24.36
CA VAL A 417 2.59 8.86 -23.70
C VAL A 417 3.48 8.05 -24.64
N VAL A 418 4.65 7.68 -24.15
CA VAL A 418 5.63 6.85 -24.87
C VAL A 418 5.47 5.41 -24.42
N PHE A 419 5.36 4.53 -25.40
CA PHE A 419 5.28 3.08 -25.23
C PHE A 419 6.56 2.45 -25.76
N SER A 420 7.21 1.64 -24.96
CA SER A 420 8.44 0.95 -25.34
C SER A 420 8.49 -0.47 -24.80
N ALA A 421 9.00 -1.40 -25.61
CA ALA A 421 9.22 -2.77 -25.18
C ALA A 421 10.43 -3.35 -25.89
N PHE A 422 11.11 -4.30 -25.22
CA PHE A 422 12.25 -4.94 -25.85
C PHE A 422 11.84 -5.74 -27.10
N GLY A 423 12.49 -5.47 -28.22
CA GLY A 423 12.21 -6.11 -29.52
C GLY A 423 11.10 -5.43 -30.30
N TYR A 424 10.70 -4.23 -29.92
CA TYR A 424 9.70 -3.41 -30.58
C TYR A 424 10.21 -2.01 -30.84
N GLU A 425 9.69 -1.36 -31.87
CA GLU A 425 9.85 0.08 -32.07
C GLU A 425 9.08 0.83 -31.00
N ASN A 426 9.65 1.94 -30.51
CA ASN A 426 8.93 2.82 -29.60
C ASN A 426 7.84 3.57 -30.35
N ASP A 427 6.68 3.72 -29.72
CA ASP A 427 5.58 4.52 -30.28
C ASP A 427 5.11 5.57 -29.27
N THR A 428 4.48 6.64 -29.73
CA THR A 428 4.04 7.76 -28.92
C THR A 428 2.65 8.19 -29.36
N ALA A 429 1.75 8.32 -28.39
CA ALA A 429 0.40 8.84 -28.62
C ALA A 429 0.10 10.04 -27.72
N SER A 430 -0.78 10.92 -28.20
CA SER A 430 -1.29 12.05 -27.42
C SER A 430 -2.67 11.71 -26.89
N ILE A 431 -2.91 12.01 -25.62
CA ILE A 431 -4.21 11.82 -24.95
C ILE A 431 -4.49 12.97 -24.01
N PHE A 432 -5.76 13.38 -23.93
CA PHE A 432 -6.20 14.35 -22.92
C PHE A 432 -6.70 13.59 -21.69
N LEU A 433 -6.13 13.90 -20.51
CA LEU A 433 -6.48 13.32 -19.23
C LEU A 433 -7.29 14.35 -18.41
N ASN A 434 -8.30 13.89 -17.68
CA ASN A 434 -9.13 14.71 -16.80
C ASN A 434 -9.10 14.15 -15.37
N ASN A 435 -9.11 15.05 -14.38
CA ASN A 435 -9.19 14.69 -12.98
C ASN A 435 -10.43 13.83 -12.68
N GLY A 436 -10.27 12.80 -11.88
CA GLY A 436 -11.33 11.89 -11.44
C GLY A 436 -11.88 10.95 -12.51
N THR A 437 -11.23 10.86 -13.68
CA THR A 437 -11.66 9.98 -14.76
C THR A 437 -10.54 9.04 -15.24
N VAL A 438 -10.92 7.87 -15.77
CA VAL A 438 -10.01 6.97 -16.47
C VAL A 438 -10.09 7.21 -17.97
N ALA A 439 -8.99 7.59 -18.59
CA ALA A 439 -8.82 7.58 -20.03
C ALA A 439 -8.25 6.22 -20.47
N ASN A 440 -8.73 5.70 -21.60
CA ASN A 440 -8.23 4.42 -22.14
C ASN A 440 -7.40 4.64 -23.39
N LEU A 441 -6.18 4.11 -23.43
CA LEU A 441 -5.26 4.23 -24.57
C LEU A 441 -4.58 2.90 -24.85
N ASN A 442 -5.13 2.14 -25.80
CA ASN A 442 -4.53 0.91 -26.29
C ASN A 442 -3.43 1.21 -27.30
N MET A 443 -2.35 0.43 -27.28
CA MET A 443 -1.23 0.58 -28.22
C MET A 443 -0.82 -0.77 -28.83
N SER A 444 -0.53 -0.75 -30.14
CA SER A 444 0.04 -1.91 -30.83
C SER A 444 1.43 -1.55 -31.31
N LEU A 445 2.46 -2.23 -30.78
CA LEU A 445 3.86 -1.95 -31.11
C LEU A 445 4.34 -2.81 -32.29
N GLU A 446 5.12 -2.20 -33.17
CA GLU A 446 5.74 -2.89 -34.31
C GLU A 446 7.01 -3.63 -33.84
N PRO A 447 7.13 -4.96 -34.10
CA PRO A 447 8.33 -5.72 -33.71
C PRO A 447 9.53 -5.37 -34.60
N THR A 448 10.69 -5.11 -33.99
CA THR A 448 11.96 -4.90 -34.65
C THR A 448 12.62 -6.22 -35.10
N CYS A 449 12.21 -7.34 -34.48
CA CYS A 449 12.77 -8.66 -34.75
C CYS A 449 12.29 -9.22 -36.10
N ASN A 450 13.21 -9.53 -37.00
CA ASN A 450 12.95 -10.15 -38.30
C ASN A 450 12.89 -11.69 -38.25
N PHE A 451 12.81 -12.28 -37.08
CA PHE A 451 12.67 -13.70 -36.77
C PHE A 451 13.67 -14.61 -37.52
N PRO A 452 15.00 -14.42 -37.38
CA PRO A 452 16.00 -15.17 -38.12
C PRO A 452 15.88 -16.67 -37.83
N LYS A 453 16.05 -17.49 -38.89
CA LYS A 453 16.04 -18.95 -38.75
C LYS A 453 17.33 -19.44 -38.11
N PRO A 454 17.27 -20.48 -37.23
CA PRO A 454 18.48 -21.10 -36.69
C PRO A 454 19.42 -21.61 -37.76
N ASP A 455 20.71 -21.39 -37.56
CA ASP A 455 21.80 -21.87 -38.40
C ASP A 455 22.84 -22.66 -37.59
N SER A 456 23.90 -23.11 -38.25
CA SER A 456 25.05 -23.79 -37.63
C SER A 456 24.65 -24.99 -36.79
N LEU A 457 23.71 -25.82 -37.29
CA LEU A 457 23.32 -27.06 -36.65
C LEU A 457 24.44 -28.10 -36.75
N TYR A 458 24.75 -28.76 -35.65
CA TYR A 458 25.72 -29.85 -35.58
C TYR A 458 25.27 -30.93 -34.58
N LEU A 459 25.70 -32.18 -34.86
CA LEU A 459 25.39 -33.33 -34.01
C LEU A 459 26.67 -33.79 -33.29
N PHE A 460 26.50 -34.24 -32.05
CA PHE A 460 27.59 -34.80 -31.22
C PHE A 460 27.04 -35.81 -30.21
N ASP A 461 27.91 -36.53 -29.53
CA ASP A 461 27.53 -37.60 -28.62
C ASP A 461 26.56 -38.60 -29.24
N ILE A 462 26.83 -38.97 -30.49
CA ILE A 462 26.00 -39.92 -31.25
C ILE A 462 26.37 -41.33 -30.75
N ILE A 463 25.35 -42.08 -30.38
CA ILE A 463 25.45 -43.53 -30.10
C ILE A 463 24.24 -44.25 -30.77
N ASP A 464 24.10 -45.52 -30.55
CA ASP A 464 23.07 -46.38 -31.13
C ASP A 464 21.61 -45.91 -30.87
N THR A 465 21.35 -45.32 -29.68
CA THR A 465 19.96 -44.96 -29.26
C THR A 465 19.75 -43.47 -28.93
N ARG A 466 20.79 -42.64 -29.05
CA ARG A 466 20.70 -41.22 -28.75
C ARG A 466 21.71 -40.37 -29.52
N ALA A 467 21.42 -39.08 -29.64
CA ALA A 467 22.32 -38.05 -30.15
C ALA A 467 22.04 -36.72 -29.47
N LYS A 468 22.98 -35.78 -29.52
CA LYS A 468 22.74 -34.40 -29.13
C LYS A 468 22.82 -33.50 -30.34
N LEU A 469 21.80 -32.64 -30.52
CA LEU A 469 21.81 -31.53 -31.45
C LEU A 469 22.33 -30.28 -30.76
N GLY A 470 23.29 -29.59 -31.42
CA GLY A 470 23.74 -28.26 -31.03
C GLY A 470 23.44 -27.24 -32.15
N TRP A 471 23.33 -25.98 -31.78
CA TRP A 471 23.09 -24.84 -32.66
C TRP A 471 23.64 -23.54 -32.10
N LYS A 472 23.75 -22.50 -32.97
CA LYS A 472 24.15 -21.16 -32.53
C LYS A 472 23.04 -20.49 -31.75
N ASN A 473 23.42 -19.72 -30.70
CA ASN A 473 22.48 -18.90 -29.96
C ASN A 473 21.87 -17.84 -30.88
N MET A 474 20.54 -17.79 -30.96
CA MET A 474 19.79 -16.90 -31.83
C MET A 474 19.32 -15.61 -31.14
N ASN A 475 19.71 -15.38 -29.88
CA ASN A 475 19.46 -14.10 -29.24
C ASN A 475 20.33 -12.99 -29.84
N SER A 476 19.73 -11.80 -30.00
CA SER A 476 20.41 -10.58 -30.46
C SER A 476 19.88 -9.37 -29.68
N SER A 477 20.35 -8.18 -30.02
CA SER A 477 19.80 -6.91 -29.51
C SER A 477 18.34 -6.70 -29.89
N GLU A 478 17.92 -7.23 -31.04
CA GLU A 478 16.57 -7.05 -31.62
C GLU A 478 15.65 -8.25 -31.37
N CYS A 479 16.22 -9.46 -31.24
CA CYS A 479 15.46 -10.70 -31.15
C CYS A 479 15.83 -11.48 -29.89
N ARG A 480 14.84 -11.83 -29.05
CA ARG A 480 15.00 -12.77 -27.94
C ARG A 480 14.23 -14.05 -28.19
N VAL A 481 14.90 -15.18 -28.00
CA VAL A 481 14.29 -16.49 -28.22
C VAL A 481 13.49 -16.91 -26.99
N LEU A 482 12.23 -17.29 -27.21
CA LEU A 482 11.34 -17.85 -26.19
C LEU A 482 11.52 -19.36 -26.06
N LYS A 483 11.60 -20.09 -27.19
CA LYS A 483 11.77 -21.54 -27.26
C LYS A 483 12.25 -21.99 -28.63
N TYR A 484 12.76 -23.21 -28.71
CA TYR A 484 13.04 -23.87 -29.98
C TYR A 484 12.17 -25.12 -30.16
N TYR A 485 11.79 -25.44 -31.42
CA TYR A 485 11.23 -26.73 -31.79
C TYR A 485 12.21 -27.48 -32.66
N VAL A 486 12.66 -28.62 -32.18
CA VAL A 486 13.48 -29.61 -32.89
C VAL A 486 12.54 -30.62 -33.50
N ARG A 487 12.61 -30.80 -34.84
CA ARG A 487 11.89 -31.85 -35.57
C ARG A 487 12.89 -32.78 -36.22
N TYR A 488 12.70 -34.07 -36.02
CA TYR A 488 13.55 -35.10 -36.62
C TYR A 488 12.70 -36.28 -37.07
N ARG A 489 13.21 -37.01 -38.09
CA ARG A 489 12.60 -38.26 -38.58
C ARG A 489 13.68 -39.15 -39.16
N GLU A 490 13.41 -40.44 -39.29
CA GLU A 490 14.16 -41.36 -40.12
C GLU A 490 14.00 -41.00 -41.61
N ILE A 491 15.08 -41.00 -42.35
CA ILE A 491 15.05 -40.66 -43.78
C ILE A 491 14.13 -41.62 -44.52
N GLY A 492 13.28 -41.08 -45.40
CA GLY A 492 12.30 -41.83 -46.18
C GLY A 492 10.96 -42.05 -45.46
N THR A 493 10.82 -41.67 -44.15
CA THR A 493 9.54 -41.74 -43.47
C THR A 493 8.77 -40.42 -43.52
N PRO A 494 7.42 -40.45 -43.59
CA PRO A 494 6.64 -39.21 -43.70
C PRO A 494 6.51 -38.47 -42.38
N ASN A 495 6.62 -39.15 -41.25
CA ASN A 495 6.25 -38.64 -39.91
C ASN A 495 7.42 -37.98 -39.20
N TRP A 496 7.21 -36.74 -38.75
CA TRP A 496 8.18 -35.99 -37.98
C TRP A 496 7.90 -36.08 -36.48
N THR A 497 8.89 -36.43 -35.70
CA THR A 497 8.86 -36.30 -34.24
C THR A 497 9.27 -34.86 -33.85
N THR A 498 8.54 -34.22 -32.95
CA THR A 498 8.81 -32.87 -32.47
C THR A 498 9.17 -32.87 -30.99
N LYS A 499 10.26 -32.19 -30.63
CA LYS A 499 10.69 -31.96 -29.23
C LYS A 499 10.87 -30.45 -28.98
N SER A 500 10.44 -29.97 -27.83
CA SER A 500 10.71 -28.60 -27.38
C SER A 500 12.09 -28.53 -26.72
N ALA A 501 12.83 -27.47 -27.00
CA ALA A 501 14.05 -27.10 -26.27
C ALA A 501 13.85 -25.72 -25.66
N GLY A 502 13.67 -25.70 -24.35
CA GLY A 502 13.29 -24.55 -23.57
C GLY A 502 11.78 -24.26 -23.63
N ALA A 503 11.25 -23.75 -22.58
CA ALA A 503 9.95 -23.11 -22.47
C ALA A 503 9.89 -22.43 -21.09
N GLY A 504 9.26 -21.29 -21.01
CA GLY A 504 9.00 -20.63 -19.73
C GLY A 504 8.49 -19.21 -19.92
N ASN A 505 7.46 -18.84 -19.17
CA ASN A 505 7.06 -17.45 -19.00
C ASN A 505 8.23 -16.70 -18.30
N GLY A 506 8.54 -15.49 -18.75
CA GLY A 506 9.65 -14.69 -18.18
C GLY A 506 10.98 -14.78 -18.95
N LEU A 507 11.16 -15.73 -19.89
CA LEU A 507 12.37 -15.81 -20.72
C LEU A 507 12.50 -14.61 -21.69
N CYS A 508 11.42 -13.88 -21.94
CA CYS A 508 11.45 -12.69 -22.78
C CYS A 508 12.27 -11.54 -22.17
N ASN A 509 12.50 -11.53 -20.88
CA ASN A 509 13.39 -10.55 -20.26
C ASN A 509 14.88 -10.79 -20.57
N PHE A 510 15.27 -12.07 -20.78
CA PHE A 510 16.68 -12.46 -20.94
C PHE A 510 16.96 -13.25 -22.22
N GLY A 511 15.93 -13.82 -22.85
CA GLY A 511 16.04 -14.78 -23.94
C GLY A 511 16.49 -16.18 -23.45
N LEU A 512 16.18 -17.19 -24.25
CA LEU A 512 16.58 -18.57 -23.97
C LEU A 512 18.03 -18.81 -24.44
N ASN A 513 18.92 -19.15 -23.52
CA ASN A 513 20.34 -19.43 -23.83
C ASN A 513 20.63 -20.91 -24.11
N THR A 514 19.62 -21.79 -24.09
CA THR A 514 19.80 -23.21 -24.43
C THR A 514 20.14 -23.35 -25.92
N THR A 515 21.28 -23.96 -26.19
CA THR A 515 21.80 -24.21 -27.54
C THR A 515 22.00 -25.68 -27.87
N THR A 516 21.47 -26.57 -27.04
CA THR A 516 21.56 -28.01 -27.23
C THR A 516 20.26 -28.73 -26.86
N LYS A 517 20.01 -29.87 -27.51
CA LYS A 517 18.90 -30.78 -27.18
C LYS A 517 19.31 -32.22 -27.37
N GLN A 518 19.07 -33.05 -26.37
CA GLN A 518 19.26 -34.49 -26.47
C GLN A 518 18.05 -35.13 -27.15
N LEU A 519 18.33 -35.99 -28.12
CA LEU A 519 17.38 -36.89 -28.77
C LEU A 519 17.61 -38.28 -28.18
N ILE A 520 16.53 -38.95 -27.83
CA ILE A 520 16.56 -40.29 -27.22
C ILE A 520 15.57 -41.20 -27.95
N ASN A 521 15.69 -42.50 -27.70
CA ASN A 521 14.90 -43.56 -28.35
C ASN A 521 15.05 -43.57 -29.86
N LEU A 522 16.26 -43.36 -30.35
CA LEU A 522 16.60 -43.55 -31.73
C LEU A 522 16.84 -45.04 -32.02
N LEU A 523 16.75 -45.44 -33.27
CA LEU A 523 17.08 -46.79 -33.72
C LEU A 523 18.56 -46.87 -34.10
N PRO A 524 19.24 -47.99 -33.80
CA PRO A 524 20.62 -48.20 -34.22
C PRO A 524 20.79 -48.25 -35.73
N SER A 525 21.98 -47.93 -36.23
CA SER A 525 22.36 -47.98 -37.66
C SER A 525 21.35 -47.25 -38.55
N THR A 526 20.70 -46.21 -38.04
CA THR A 526 19.58 -45.52 -38.70
C THR A 526 19.95 -44.08 -39.03
N THR A 527 19.71 -43.67 -40.27
CA THR A 527 19.96 -42.29 -40.67
C THR A 527 18.73 -41.42 -40.45
N TYR A 528 18.93 -40.34 -39.74
CA TYR A 528 17.91 -39.33 -39.41
C TYR A 528 18.19 -38.02 -40.13
N GLU A 529 17.13 -37.31 -40.49
CA GLU A 529 17.19 -35.88 -40.81
C GLU A 529 16.55 -35.04 -39.71
N ILE A 530 17.17 -33.90 -39.41
CA ILE A 530 16.78 -33.02 -38.30
C ILE A 530 16.77 -31.57 -38.74
N LYS A 531 15.79 -30.80 -38.28
CA LYS A 531 15.66 -29.35 -38.48
C LYS A 531 15.16 -28.66 -37.26
N LEU A 532 15.49 -27.37 -37.12
CA LEU A 532 15.20 -26.55 -35.96
C LEU A 532 14.46 -25.27 -36.35
N LYS A 533 13.53 -24.83 -35.50
CA LYS A 533 12.84 -23.55 -35.63
C LYS A 533 12.88 -22.81 -34.30
N ALA A 534 13.10 -21.49 -34.31
CA ALA A 534 13.02 -20.61 -33.16
C ALA A 534 11.65 -19.94 -33.09
N PHE A 535 11.15 -19.79 -31.86
CA PHE A 535 10.03 -18.91 -31.51
C PHE A 535 10.61 -17.75 -30.74
N TYR A 536 10.26 -16.55 -31.11
CA TYR A 536 10.77 -15.32 -30.51
C TYR A 536 9.75 -14.66 -29.60
N CYS A 537 10.24 -13.87 -28.68
CA CYS A 537 9.41 -12.96 -27.92
C CYS A 537 8.71 -11.98 -28.87
N GLY A 538 7.49 -11.59 -28.53
CA GLY A 538 6.65 -10.83 -29.47
C GLY A 538 5.82 -11.70 -30.42
N GLY A 539 5.76 -13.04 -30.18
CA GLY A 539 4.83 -13.95 -30.88
C GLY A 539 5.28 -14.44 -32.26
N GLY A 540 6.42 -13.97 -32.76
CA GLY A 540 6.96 -14.39 -34.04
C GLY A 540 7.72 -15.72 -34.02
N GLN A 541 7.87 -16.36 -35.17
CA GLN A 541 8.63 -17.60 -35.35
C GLN A 541 9.43 -17.59 -36.64
N SER A 542 10.61 -18.21 -36.58
CA SER A 542 11.43 -18.37 -37.81
C SER A 542 10.88 -19.42 -38.76
N ASN A 543 11.38 -19.44 -39.97
CA ASN A 543 11.36 -20.65 -40.80
C ASN A 543 12.23 -21.74 -40.14
N TYR A 544 12.03 -23.01 -40.55
CA TYR A 544 12.93 -24.07 -40.17
C TYR A 544 14.33 -23.84 -40.76
N SER A 545 15.38 -24.26 -40.02
CA SER A 545 16.73 -24.39 -40.53
C SER A 545 16.78 -25.31 -41.76
N SER A 546 17.82 -25.24 -42.52
CA SER A 546 18.16 -26.30 -43.45
C SER A 546 18.32 -27.63 -42.68
N PRO A 547 17.79 -28.75 -43.17
CA PRO A 547 17.94 -30.03 -42.50
C PRO A 547 19.39 -30.52 -42.47
N VAL A 548 19.78 -31.15 -41.37
CA VAL A 548 21.08 -31.82 -41.21
C VAL A 548 20.81 -33.32 -41.03
N GLN A 549 21.67 -34.15 -41.59
CA GLN A 549 21.56 -35.61 -41.48
C GLN A 549 22.61 -36.16 -40.52
N PHE A 550 22.30 -37.25 -39.84
CA PHE A 550 23.24 -38.03 -39.02
C PHE A 550 22.78 -39.48 -38.97
N THR A 551 23.73 -40.37 -38.74
CA THR A 551 23.46 -41.80 -38.60
C THR A 551 23.86 -42.23 -37.18
N THR A 552 22.97 -42.97 -36.50
CA THR A 552 23.28 -43.59 -35.21
C THR A 552 24.27 -44.74 -35.35
N ASP A 553 25.06 -44.99 -34.33
CA ASP A 553 26.00 -46.10 -34.30
C ASP A 553 25.28 -47.46 -34.38
N ASP A 554 26.02 -48.47 -34.69
CA ASP A 554 25.54 -49.85 -34.62
C ASP A 554 25.17 -50.22 -33.18
N THR A 555 24.30 -51.22 -33.01
CA THR A 555 23.93 -51.73 -31.71
C THR A 555 25.20 -52.15 -30.92
N CYS A 556 25.43 -51.57 -29.75
CA CYS A 556 26.53 -51.95 -28.91
C CYS A 556 26.42 -53.44 -28.56
N PRO A 557 27.34 -54.30 -28.89
CA PRO A 557 27.25 -55.73 -28.58
C PRO A 557 27.19 -55.91 -27.06
N ASN A 558 26.28 -56.76 -26.60
CA ASN A 558 26.23 -57.16 -25.21
C ASN A 558 27.59 -57.66 -24.75
N MET A 559 28.13 -57.16 -23.64
CA MET A 559 29.31 -57.72 -23.02
C MET A 559 29.04 -59.17 -22.62
N VAL A 560 29.45 -60.11 -23.42
CA VAL A 560 29.45 -61.56 -23.08
C VAL A 560 30.82 -61.89 -22.51
N GLY A 561 30.84 -62.41 -21.29
CA GLY A 561 32.05 -63.02 -20.69
C GLY A 561 32.78 -62.23 -19.61
N LEU A 562 32.08 -61.43 -18.78
CA LEU A 562 32.65 -60.95 -17.52
C LEU A 562 32.84 -62.12 -16.55
N THR A 563 34.06 -62.70 -16.49
CA THR A 563 34.49 -63.51 -15.36
C THR A 563 34.99 -62.60 -14.26
N VAL A 564 34.27 -62.56 -13.15
CA VAL A 564 34.77 -61.93 -11.91
C VAL A 564 35.79 -62.85 -11.33
N SER A 565 37.10 -62.53 -11.41
CA SER A 565 38.11 -63.14 -10.61
C SER A 565 38.06 -62.51 -9.22
N THR A 566 37.57 -63.23 -8.23
CA THR A 566 37.75 -62.91 -6.81
C THR A 566 39.21 -63.14 -6.43
N PHE A 567 39.86 -62.03 -5.97
CA PHE A 567 41.13 -62.07 -5.26
C PHE A 567 40.87 -62.23 -3.76
#